data_bdaf34e58de2321f919819b8d9cac906
#
_entry.id   bdaf34e58de2321f919819b8d9cac906
#
_cell.length_a   1.000
_cell.length_b   1.000
_cell.length_c   1.000
_cell.angle_alpha   90.00
_cell.angle_beta   90.00
_cell.angle_gamma   90.00
#
_symmetry.space_group_name_H-M   'P 1'
#
loop_
_entity.id
_entity.type
_entity.pdbx_description
1 polymer ?
#
loop_
_entity_poly.entity_id
_entity_poly.type
_entity_poly.pdbx_seq_one_letter_code
_entity_poly.pdbx_strand_id
1 'polypeptide(L)'
;MRNNDWHGGDYTAAGDAWAHAADDVTATALAALTPPALPAPGRETTADATRDTATARRTTRVLDVGTGSGPAALAAARAGARVVGVDLEPGLLRTARSRARGLAPTDGTVRFVAGDALALPFAADTFDLALSTFGVMFAPEPAKVCAELVRVTRPGGLIAVASWTPSGIMGRIAPTVRRHLGPEPDGTPSPTDWGDPARISSWFAGLPVTFETRVERVRVRYPSLSHAVAAFENKPGPLRRHRAALEAARRWQHARADLAALFALHNRADDDALAFDAPYLLLLARVGTPSRTPTAPLTGLPDAADLPAVRAPRGSRAH
;
A
#
# COMPACT_ATOMS: atom_id res chain seq x y z
N MET A 1 -16.36 7.31 -16.63
CA MET A 1 -15.52 6.21 -17.16
C MET A 1 -14.34 6.06 -16.22
N ARG A 2 -14.21 4.95 -15.51
CA ARG A 2 -13.04 4.70 -14.64
C ARG A 2 -11.86 4.44 -15.56
N ASN A 3 -10.90 5.36 -15.55
CA ASN A 3 -9.67 5.22 -16.34
C ASN A 3 -8.81 4.13 -15.68
N ASN A 4 -8.97 2.89 -16.11
CA ASN A 4 -8.27 1.72 -15.59
C ASN A 4 -7.06 1.45 -16.50
N ASP A 5 -6.14 2.43 -16.59
CA ASP A 5 -4.99 2.43 -17.51
C ASP A 5 -3.87 1.43 -17.11
N TRP A 6 -4.12 0.64 -16.07
CA TRP A 6 -3.16 -0.34 -15.55
C TRP A 6 -3.33 -1.74 -16.14
N HIS A 7 -4.38 -1.98 -16.95
CA HIS A 7 -4.63 -3.28 -17.57
C HIS A 7 -3.64 -3.61 -18.69
N GLY A 8 -3.16 -4.85 -18.70
CA GLY A 8 -2.44 -5.43 -19.83
C GLY A 8 -0.96 -5.09 -19.95
N GLY A 9 -0.27 -4.69 -18.87
CA GLY A 9 1.17 -4.47 -18.85
C GLY A 9 1.94 -5.58 -18.14
N ASP A 10 3.16 -5.87 -18.59
CA ASP A 10 4.07 -6.73 -17.87
C ASP A 10 4.74 -5.97 -16.71
N TYR A 11 4.13 -6.03 -15.53
CA TYR A 11 4.71 -5.48 -14.30
C TYR A 11 5.75 -6.40 -13.67
N THR A 12 5.93 -7.62 -14.20
CA THR A 12 6.78 -8.63 -13.60
C THR A 12 8.23 -8.16 -13.57
N ALA A 13 8.76 -7.72 -14.72
CA ALA A 13 10.13 -7.21 -14.81
C ALA A 13 10.33 -5.91 -14.01
N ALA A 14 9.30 -5.06 -13.90
CA ALA A 14 9.37 -3.85 -13.10
C ALA A 14 9.41 -4.17 -11.59
N GLY A 15 8.56 -5.11 -11.13
CA GLY A 15 8.56 -5.56 -9.73
C GLY A 15 9.88 -6.22 -9.34
N ASP A 16 10.53 -6.92 -10.26
CA ASP A 16 11.80 -7.60 -10.01
C ASP A 16 12.97 -6.62 -9.84
N ALA A 17 12.97 -5.48 -10.52
CA ALA A 17 14.03 -4.49 -10.43
C ALA A 17 14.18 -3.87 -9.02
N TRP A 18 13.14 -3.91 -8.19
CA TRP A 18 13.15 -3.42 -6.81
C TRP A 18 12.50 -4.41 -5.81
N ALA A 19 12.49 -5.71 -6.14
CA ALA A 19 11.90 -6.76 -5.28
C ALA A 19 12.54 -6.80 -3.88
N HIS A 20 13.83 -6.49 -3.77
CA HIS A 20 14.53 -6.40 -2.48
C HIS A 20 13.96 -5.30 -1.56
N ALA A 21 13.40 -4.21 -2.11
CA ALA A 21 12.66 -3.26 -1.27
C ALA A 21 11.43 -3.91 -0.61
N ALA A 22 10.78 -4.85 -1.29
CA ALA A 22 9.66 -5.58 -0.70
C ALA A 22 10.11 -6.48 0.46
N ASP A 23 11.28 -7.11 0.34
CA ASP A 23 11.89 -7.90 1.43
C ASP A 23 12.21 -6.99 2.63
N ASP A 24 12.86 -5.85 2.42
CA ASP A 24 13.24 -4.89 3.47
C ASP A 24 12.01 -4.27 4.17
N VAL A 25 11.01 -3.85 3.40
CA VAL A 25 9.75 -3.30 3.93
C VAL A 25 9.01 -4.34 4.75
N THR A 26 8.93 -5.58 4.25
CA THR A 26 8.26 -6.69 4.94
C THR A 26 8.99 -7.04 6.25
N ALA A 27 10.31 -7.17 6.22
CA ALA A 27 11.12 -7.46 7.41
C ALA A 27 10.96 -6.36 8.47
N THR A 28 11.03 -5.09 8.05
CA THR A 28 10.81 -3.94 8.92
C THR A 28 9.42 -3.95 9.55
N ALA A 29 8.37 -4.20 8.76
CA ALA A 29 7.00 -4.21 9.24
C ALA A 29 6.74 -5.36 10.22
N LEU A 30 7.26 -6.55 9.94
CA LEU A 30 7.14 -7.70 10.86
C LEU A 30 7.90 -7.46 12.17
N ALA A 31 9.08 -6.86 12.13
CA ALA A 31 9.83 -6.48 13.32
C ALA A 31 9.08 -5.42 14.15
N ALA A 32 8.51 -4.40 13.51
CA ALA A 32 7.74 -3.35 14.18
C ALA A 32 6.40 -3.86 14.74
N LEU A 33 5.84 -4.94 14.20
CA LEU A 33 4.62 -5.55 14.72
C LEU A 33 4.85 -6.22 16.09
N THR A 34 6.05 -6.77 16.32
CA THR A 34 6.41 -7.39 17.59
C THR A 34 6.90 -6.29 18.54
N PRO A 35 6.17 -5.93 19.62
CA PRO A 35 6.69 -4.96 20.58
C PRO A 35 8.01 -5.48 21.15
N PRO A 36 9.00 -4.58 21.43
CA PRO A 36 10.20 -4.98 22.13
C PRO A 36 9.78 -5.66 23.46
N ALA A 37 10.35 -6.82 23.74
CA ALA A 37 10.13 -7.48 25.01
C ALA A 37 10.57 -6.50 26.11
N LEU A 38 9.62 -6.00 26.91
CA LEU A 38 9.96 -5.23 28.10
C LEU A 38 10.85 -6.12 28.96
N PRO A 39 12.00 -5.62 29.46
CA PRO A 39 12.77 -6.37 30.44
C PRO A 39 11.85 -6.69 31.62
N ALA A 40 11.71 -7.96 31.92
CA ALA A 40 10.90 -8.40 33.06
C ALA A 40 11.40 -7.69 34.31
N PRO A 41 10.57 -7.00 35.12
CA PRO A 41 10.99 -6.47 36.40
C PRO A 41 11.45 -7.65 37.27
N GLY A 42 12.68 -7.57 37.77
CA GLY A 42 13.41 -8.60 38.49
C GLY A 42 12.54 -9.62 39.23
N ARG A 43 12.45 -10.81 38.68
CA ARG A 43 12.00 -12.00 39.37
C ARG A 43 13.24 -12.82 39.72
N GLU A 44 13.48 -12.93 41.01
CA GLU A 44 14.43 -13.90 41.57
C GLU A 44 14.09 -15.29 41.05
N THR A 45 15.12 -15.99 40.58
CA THR A 45 15.04 -17.34 40.05
C THR A 45 14.73 -18.33 41.18
N THR A 46 13.48 -18.70 41.37
CA THR A 46 13.15 -19.96 42.02
C THR A 46 13.01 -21.03 40.94
N ALA A 47 13.84 -22.05 41.07
CA ALA A 47 13.95 -23.20 40.16
C ALA A 47 12.72 -24.12 40.29
N ASP A 48 11.59 -23.72 39.76
CA ASP A 48 10.44 -24.63 39.50
C ASP A 48 9.45 -24.03 38.49
N ALA A 49 9.92 -23.83 37.23
CA ALA A 49 9.06 -23.38 36.13
C ALA A 49 9.38 -24.14 34.83
N THR A 50 9.52 -25.46 34.92
CA THR A 50 9.57 -26.35 33.76
C THR A 50 8.19 -26.94 33.47
N ARG A 51 7.15 -26.10 33.36
CA ARG A 51 5.88 -26.48 32.71
C ARG A 51 5.10 -25.23 32.39
N ASP A 52 4.69 -25.17 31.11
CA ASP A 52 3.66 -24.27 30.56
C ASP A 52 4.06 -22.85 30.20
N THR A 53 4.87 -22.70 29.13
CA THR A 53 4.83 -21.51 28.28
C THR A 53 5.03 -21.86 26.80
N ALA A 54 4.49 -22.94 26.33
CA ALA A 54 4.15 -23.09 24.91
C ALA A 54 2.81 -22.35 24.65
N THR A 55 2.76 -21.05 24.91
CA THR A 55 1.73 -20.20 24.30
C THR A 55 1.96 -20.33 22.81
N ALA A 56 1.12 -21.11 22.13
CA ALA A 56 1.18 -21.32 20.69
C ALA A 56 1.30 -19.94 20.05
N ARG A 57 2.47 -19.61 19.50
CA ARG A 57 2.72 -18.31 18.84
C ARG A 57 1.69 -18.19 17.75
N ARG A 58 0.72 -17.30 17.95
CA ARG A 58 -0.35 -17.08 16.96
C ARG A 58 0.33 -16.66 15.67
N THR A 59 0.13 -17.43 14.61
CA THR A 59 0.70 -17.14 13.30
C THR A 59 0.22 -15.77 12.82
N THR A 60 1.14 -14.88 12.51
CA THR A 60 0.84 -13.53 12.02
C THR A 60 0.04 -13.58 10.73
N ARG A 61 -1.09 -12.87 10.69
CA ARG A 61 -1.97 -12.75 9.52
C ARG A 61 -1.63 -11.47 8.79
N VAL A 62 -1.15 -11.60 7.56
CA VAL A 62 -0.69 -10.48 6.72
C VAL A 62 -1.59 -10.32 5.50
N LEU A 63 -1.97 -9.09 5.21
CA LEU A 63 -2.57 -8.69 3.93
C LEU A 63 -1.54 -7.90 3.13
N ASP A 64 -1.32 -8.24 1.87
CA ASP A 64 -0.51 -7.47 0.93
C ASP A 64 -1.41 -6.87 -0.16
N VAL A 65 -1.61 -5.54 -0.14
CA VAL A 65 -2.54 -4.81 -1.01
C VAL A 65 -1.80 -4.22 -2.20
N GLY A 66 -2.29 -4.52 -3.40
CA GLY A 66 -1.56 -4.25 -4.63
C GLY A 66 -0.33 -5.16 -4.72
N THR A 67 -0.55 -6.46 -4.43
CA THR A 67 0.52 -7.46 -4.29
C THR A 67 1.33 -7.68 -5.56
N GLY A 68 0.79 -7.32 -6.72
CA GLY A 68 1.43 -7.50 -8.01
C GLY A 68 1.82 -8.95 -8.27
N SER A 69 3.08 -9.18 -8.62
CA SER A 69 3.65 -10.53 -8.80
C SER A 69 4.06 -11.20 -7.48
N GLY A 70 3.70 -10.63 -6.33
CA GLY A 70 3.76 -11.23 -5.01
C GLY A 70 5.04 -11.06 -4.19
N PRO A 71 5.98 -10.13 -4.48
CA PRO A 71 7.26 -10.11 -3.78
C PRO A 71 7.10 -9.94 -2.25
N ALA A 72 6.32 -8.97 -1.78
CA ALA A 72 6.10 -8.73 -0.34
C ALA A 72 5.31 -9.86 0.32
N ALA A 73 4.26 -10.38 -0.36
CA ALA A 73 3.50 -11.52 0.13
C ALA A 73 4.37 -12.76 0.31
N LEU A 74 5.27 -13.05 -0.65
CA LEU A 74 6.19 -14.18 -0.57
C LEU A 74 7.24 -13.98 0.52
N ALA A 75 7.77 -12.76 0.70
CA ALA A 75 8.70 -12.42 1.78
C ALA A 75 8.04 -12.66 3.15
N ALA A 76 6.80 -12.21 3.34
CA ALA A 76 6.05 -12.44 4.57
C ALA A 76 5.78 -13.94 4.82
N ALA A 77 5.46 -14.71 3.77
CA ALA A 77 5.27 -16.15 3.89
C ALA A 77 6.56 -16.87 4.27
N ARG A 78 7.72 -16.52 3.67
CA ARG A 78 9.03 -17.06 4.09
C ARG A 78 9.36 -16.76 5.55
N ALA A 79 8.87 -15.66 6.08
CA ALA A 79 8.96 -15.32 7.50
C ALA A 79 7.95 -16.08 8.40
N GLY A 80 7.20 -17.04 7.87
CA GLY A 80 6.26 -17.89 8.59
C GLY A 80 4.85 -17.30 8.75
N ALA A 81 4.51 -16.21 8.06
CA ALA A 81 3.18 -15.60 8.16
C ALA A 81 2.12 -16.34 7.34
N ARG A 82 0.85 -16.14 7.70
CA ARG A 82 -0.32 -16.50 6.87
C ARG A 82 -0.73 -15.27 6.06
N VAL A 83 -0.50 -15.33 4.76
CA VAL A 83 -0.60 -14.16 3.88
C VAL A 83 -1.78 -14.27 2.91
N VAL A 84 -2.43 -13.13 2.68
CA VAL A 84 -3.34 -12.94 1.55
C VAL A 84 -2.80 -11.78 0.72
N GLY A 85 -2.49 -12.02 -0.55
CA GLY A 85 -2.16 -10.98 -1.52
C GLY A 85 -3.38 -10.60 -2.34
N VAL A 86 -3.65 -9.29 -2.47
CA VAL A 86 -4.78 -8.75 -3.24
C VAL A 86 -4.25 -7.86 -4.36
N ASP A 87 -4.81 -8.02 -5.56
CA ASP A 87 -4.54 -7.15 -6.70
C ASP A 87 -5.74 -7.07 -7.63
N LEU A 88 -5.90 -5.96 -8.36
CA LEU A 88 -6.91 -5.79 -9.38
C LEU A 88 -6.59 -6.58 -10.66
N GLU A 89 -5.29 -6.83 -10.93
CA GLU A 89 -4.83 -7.38 -12.20
C GLU A 89 -4.68 -8.91 -12.14
N PRO A 90 -5.58 -9.69 -12.75
CA PRO A 90 -5.53 -11.14 -12.67
C PRO A 90 -4.26 -11.75 -13.28
N GLY A 91 -3.63 -11.05 -14.23
CA GLY A 91 -2.36 -11.46 -14.85
C GLY A 91 -1.24 -11.55 -13.83
N LEU A 92 -1.11 -10.53 -12.99
CA LEU A 92 -0.12 -10.48 -11.91
C LEU A 92 -0.36 -11.55 -10.88
N LEU A 93 -1.62 -11.80 -10.51
CA LEU A 93 -1.97 -12.87 -9.57
C LEU A 93 -1.61 -14.27 -10.10
N ARG A 94 -1.66 -14.49 -11.42
CA ARG A 94 -1.17 -15.75 -12.00
C ARG A 94 0.33 -15.92 -11.80
N THR A 95 1.10 -14.87 -12.04
CA THR A 95 2.55 -14.85 -11.80
C THR A 95 2.85 -15.07 -10.31
N ALA A 96 2.16 -14.38 -9.41
CA ALA A 96 2.31 -14.53 -7.97
C ALA A 96 2.04 -15.97 -7.51
N ARG A 97 0.96 -16.61 -7.99
CA ARG A 97 0.65 -18.03 -7.70
C ARG A 97 1.73 -18.96 -8.23
N SER A 98 2.29 -18.70 -9.41
CA SER A 98 3.39 -19.49 -9.96
C SER A 98 4.64 -19.39 -9.08
N ARG A 99 5.00 -18.20 -8.62
CA ARG A 99 6.15 -17.96 -7.71
C ARG A 99 5.95 -18.64 -6.35
N ALA A 100 4.72 -18.64 -5.84
CA ALA A 100 4.39 -19.27 -4.56
C ALA A 100 4.63 -20.79 -4.53
N ARG A 101 4.70 -21.46 -5.68
CA ARG A 101 5.07 -22.88 -5.74
C ARG A 101 6.52 -23.16 -5.29
N GLY A 102 7.35 -22.14 -5.24
CA GLY A 102 8.73 -22.21 -4.76
C GLY A 102 8.89 -21.99 -3.25
N LEU A 103 7.78 -21.85 -2.50
CA LEU A 103 7.84 -21.77 -1.03
C LEU A 103 8.20 -23.14 -0.47
N ALA A 104 9.05 -23.14 0.58
CA ALA A 104 9.42 -24.35 1.28
C ALA A 104 8.26 -24.85 2.17
N PRO A 105 8.17 -26.15 2.49
CA PRO A 105 7.16 -26.69 3.41
C PRO A 105 7.19 -26.09 4.82
N THR A 106 8.34 -25.54 5.22
CA THR A 106 8.56 -24.87 6.51
C THR A 106 8.12 -23.41 6.50
N ASP A 107 7.85 -22.85 5.32
CA ASP A 107 7.37 -21.46 5.19
C ASP A 107 5.93 -21.35 5.68
N GLY A 108 5.46 -20.12 5.82
CA GLY A 108 4.04 -19.84 6.04
C GLY A 108 3.18 -20.17 4.82
N THR A 109 1.99 -19.61 4.78
CA THR A 109 1.06 -19.86 3.67
C THR A 109 0.72 -18.55 2.95
N VAL A 110 0.52 -18.62 1.63
CA VAL A 110 0.06 -17.47 0.85
C VAL A 110 -1.10 -17.85 -0.06
N ARG A 111 -2.09 -16.97 -0.15
CA ARG A 111 -3.19 -17.04 -1.12
C ARG A 111 -3.30 -15.71 -1.86
N PHE A 112 -3.71 -15.76 -3.12
CA PHE A 112 -3.87 -14.56 -3.95
C PHE A 112 -5.32 -14.47 -4.43
N VAL A 113 -5.95 -13.31 -4.21
CA VAL A 113 -7.34 -13.02 -4.58
C VAL A 113 -7.41 -11.74 -5.41
N ALA A 114 -8.34 -11.69 -6.35
CA ALA A 114 -8.66 -10.45 -7.04
C ALA A 114 -9.48 -9.55 -6.12
N GLY A 115 -9.15 -8.25 -6.08
CA GLY A 115 -9.87 -7.30 -5.25
C GLY A 115 -9.38 -5.86 -5.46
N ASP A 116 -10.26 -4.91 -5.12
CA ASP A 116 -9.99 -3.48 -5.20
C ASP A 116 -9.55 -2.95 -3.82
N ALA A 117 -8.45 -2.21 -3.78
CA ALA A 117 -7.98 -1.54 -2.55
C ALA A 117 -9.01 -0.52 -2.00
N LEU A 118 -9.92 -0.04 -2.85
CA LEU A 118 -11.03 0.85 -2.46
C LEU A 118 -12.18 0.12 -1.76
N ALA A 119 -12.23 -1.21 -1.83
CA ALA A 119 -13.28 -2.05 -1.22
C ALA A 119 -12.71 -3.46 -0.99
N LEU A 120 -11.89 -3.60 0.03
CA LEU A 120 -11.22 -4.86 0.34
C LEU A 120 -12.22 -5.94 0.77
N PRO A 121 -12.19 -7.14 0.15
CA PRO A 121 -13.19 -8.19 0.37
C PRO A 121 -12.95 -8.98 1.68
N PHE A 122 -12.66 -8.26 2.77
CA PHE A 122 -12.38 -8.85 4.08
C PHE A 122 -13.18 -8.15 5.17
N ALA A 123 -13.49 -8.89 6.23
CA ALA A 123 -14.10 -8.33 7.42
C ALA A 123 -13.14 -7.36 8.13
N ALA A 124 -13.68 -6.46 8.94
CA ALA A 124 -12.89 -5.61 9.83
C ALA A 124 -12.02 -6.46 10.77
N ASP A 125 -10.93 -5.88 11.26
CA ASP A 125 -10.06 -6.46 12.28
C ASP A 125 -9.50 -7.85 11.93
N THR A 126 -9.34 -8.12 10.62
CA THR A 126 -8.96 -9.45 10.12
C THR A 126 -7.46 -9.69 10.22
N PHE A 127 -6.63 -8.69 9.98
CA PHE A 127 -5.18 -8.85 9.81
C PHE A 127 -4.40 -8.21 10.95
N ASP A 128 -3.25 -8.79 11.25
CA ASP A 128 -2.28 -8.25 12.18
C ASP A 128 -1.43 -7.17 11.52
N LEU A 129 -1.18 -7.33 10.21
CA LEU A 129 -0.38 -6.44 9.38
C LEU A 129 -1.03 -6.28 8.01
N ALA A 130 -1.23 -5.03 7.58
CA ALA A 130 -1.54 -4.70 6.20
C ALA A 130 -0.30 -4.06 5.55
N LEU A 131 0.19 -4.68 4.47
CA LEU A 131 1.32 -4.23 3.67
C LEU A 131 0.85 -3.62 2.35
N SER A 132 1.61 -2.66 1.83
CA SER A 132 1.59 -2.31 0.42
C SER A 132 2.94 -1.77 0.00
N THR A 133 3.60 -2.45 -0.93
CA THR A 133 4.90 -2.03 -1.47
C THR A 133 4.71 -1.55 -2.90
N PHE A 134 4.65 -0.23 -3.09
CA PHE A 134 4.42 0.45 -4.38
C PHE A 134 3.10 0.06 -5.08
N GLY A 135 2.11 -0.45 -4.34
CA GLY A 135 0.83 -0.90 -4.88
C GLY A 135 -0.27 0.15 -4.74
N VAL A 136 -0.67 0.49 -3.50
CA VAL A 136 -1.81 1.40 -3.23
C VAL A 136 -1.61 2.82 -3.76
N MET A 137 -0.39 3.21 -4.07
CA MET A 137 -0.07 4.52 -4.66
C MET A 137 -0.78 4.77 -6.01
N PHE A 138 -1.27 3.73 -6.65
CA PHE A 138 -2.01 3.84 -7.91
C PHE A 138 -3.53 3.93 -7.74
N ALA A 139 -4.03 3.82 -6.51
CA ALA A 139 -5.46 3.93 -6.25
C ALA A 139 -5.95 5.38 -6.39
N PRO A 140 -7.10 5.61 -7.05
CA PRO A 140 -7.57 6.96 -7.37
C PRO A 140 -8.13 7.74 -6.18
N GLU A 141 -8.49 7.07 -5.07
CA GLU A 141 -9.11 7.63 -3.87
C GLU A 141 -8.27 7.29 -2.62
N PRO A 142 -7.13 7.99 -2.38
CA PRO A 142 -6.20 7.61 -1.32
C PRO A 142 -6.82 7.57 0.08
N ALA A 143 -7.67 8.53 0.44
CA ALA A 143 -8.33 8.55 1.76
C ALA A 143 -9.22 7.31 1.98
N LYS A 144 -9.89 6.83 0.93
CA LYS A 144 -10.70 5.61 0.99
C LYS A 144 -9.84 4.36 1.17
N VAL A 145 -8.68 4.31 0.52
CA VAL A 145 -7.68 3.25 0.75
C VAL A 145 -7.21 3.26 2.20
N CYS A 146 -6.87 4.44 2.74
CA CYS A 146 -6.47 4.56 4.15
C CYS A 146 -7.55 4.02 5.09
N ALA A 147 -8.82 4.37 4.85
CA ALA A 147 -9.95 3.87 5.64
C ALA A 147 -10.09 2.34 5.54
N GLU A 148 -9.92 1.75 4.36
CA GLU A 148 -9.98 0.30 4.17
C GLU A 148 -8.80 -0.43 4.83
N LEU A 149 -7.57 0.10 4.71
CA LEU A 149 -6.41 -0.45 5.41
C LEU A 149 -6.61 -0.45 6.94
N VAL A 150 -7.14 0.65 7.49
CA VAL A 150 -7.48 0.73 8.92
C VAL A 150 -8.58 -0.25 9.28
N ARG A 151 -9.65 -0.32 8.48
CA ARG A 151 -10.79 -1.22 8.74
C ARG A 151 -10.39 -2.69 8.81
N VAL A 152 -9.56 -3.16 7.90
CA VAL A 152 -9.17 -4.58 7.84
C VAL A 152 -8.07 -4.96 8.82
N THR A 153 -7.34 -3.97 9.36
CA THR A 153 -6.27 -4.17 10.32
C THR A 153 -6.84 -4.10 11.75
N ARG A 154 -6.57 -5.11 12.55
CA ARG A 154 -7.09 -5.14 13.94
C ARG A 154 -6.52 -4.01 14.81
N PRO A 155 -7.21 -3.62 15.88
CA PRO A 155 -6.64 -2.75 16.91
C PRO A 155 -5.29 -3.29 17.43
N GLY A 156 -4.30 -2.42 17.53
CA GLY A 156 -2.90 -2.77 17.86
C GLY A 156 -2.13 -3.38 16.70
N GLY A 157 -2.76 -3.62 15.55
CA GLY A 157 -2.10 -4.06 14.31
C GLY A 157 -1.31 -2.93 13.65
N LEU A 158 -0.60 -3.27 12.60
CA LEU A 158 0.29 -2.36 11.88
C LEU A 158 -0.13 -2.26 10.41
N ILE A 159 -0.04 -1.06 9.84
CA ILE A 159 -0.12 -0.80 8.42
C ILE A 159 1.27 -0.33 7.97
N ALA A 160 1.82 -0.93 6.91
CA ALA A 160 3.09 -0.52 6.33
C ALA A 160 2.92 -0.24 4.84
N VAL A 161 3.22 0.99 4.42
CA VAL A 161 3.10 1.40 3.01
C VAL A 161 4.40 2.01 2.54
N ALA A 162 4.93 1.49 1.43
CA ALA A 162 6.06 2.07 0.73
C ALA A 162 5.61 2.71 -0.58
N SER A 163 6.05 3.95 -0.83
CA SER A 163 5.67 4.72 -2.02
C SER A 163 6.80 5.64 -2.47
N TRP A 164 6.97 5.80 -3.80
CA TRP A 164 8.02 6.67 -4.33
C TRP A 164 7.84 8.11 -3.88
N THR A 165 8.95 8.76 -3.47
CA THR A 165 8.91 10.20 -3.12
C THR A 165 8.74 11.05 -4.38
N PRO A 166 8.00 12.18 -4.31
CA PRO A 166 7.79 13.07 -5.45
C PRO A 166 9.10 13.65 -6.01
N SER A 167 10.04 13.98 -5.13
CA SER A 167 11.35 14.57 -5.48
C SER A 167 12.38 13.56 -5.95
N GLY A 168 12.16 12.26 -5.71
CA GLY A 168 13.05 11.18 -6.10
C GLY A 168 13.01 10.91 -7.61
N ILE A 169 13.99 10.14 -8.10
CA ILE A 169 14.09 9.81 -9.54
C ILE A 169 12.79 9.20 -10.07
N MET A 170 12.16 8.29 -9.31
CA MET A 170 10.91 7.63 -9.72
C MET A 170 9.75 8.62 -9.81
N GLY A 171 9.69 9.60 -8.89
CA GLY A 171 8.67 10.66 -8.89
C GLY A 171 8.84 11.64 -10.05
N ARG A 172 10.05 11.81 -10.54
CA ARG A 172 10.36 12.73 -11.64
C ARG A 172 10.08 12.16 -13.03
N ILE A 173 9.86 10.84 -13.16
CA ILE A 173 9.61 10.20 -14.46
C ILE A 173 8.34 10.75 -15.12
N ALA A 174 7.21 10.79 -14.41
CA ALA A 174 5.96 11.27 -14.95
C ALA A 174 6.04 12.76 -15.38
N PRO A 175 6.51 13.69 -14.56
CA PRO A 175 6.71 15.08 -14.97
C PRO A 175 7.65 15.22 -16.19
N THR A 176 8.74 14.43 -16.26
CA THR A 176 9.68 14.45 -17.38
C THR A 176 9.02 14.07 -18.70
N VAL A 177 8.15 13.06 -18.70
CA VAL A 177 7.41 12.64 -19.90
C VAL A 177 6.30 13.63 -20.25
N ARG A 178 5.56 14.09 -19.26
CA ARG A 178 4.37 14.92 -19.46
C ARG A 178 4.65 16.33 -19.96
N ARG A 179 5.83 16.90 -19.67
CA ARG A 179 6.20 18.23 -20.21
C ARG A 179 6.14 18.33 -21.75
N HIS A 180 6.10 17.18 -22.44
CA HIS A 180 5.92 17.10 -23.89
C HIS A 180 4.46 17.03 -24.34
N LEU A 181 3.53 17.00 -23.40
CA LEU A 181 2.08 17.03 -23.60
C LEU A 181 1.53 18.28 -22.91
N GLY A 182 0.46 18.81 -23.29
CA GLY A 182 -0.13 19.99 -22.63
C GLY A 182 -0.29 19.86 -21.10
N PRO A 183 -0.69 20.92 -20.41
CA PRO A 183 -0.90 20.92 -18.97
C PRO A 183 -1.92 19.86 -18.56
N GLU A 184 -1.75 19.30 -17.37
CA GLU A 184 -2.70 18.37 -16.76
C GLU A 184 -3.87 19.16 -16.16
N PRO A 185 -5.09 18.58 -16.13
CA PRO A 185 -6.16 19.16 -15.32
C PRO A 185 -5.71 19.29 -13.86
N ASP A 186 -6.01 20.42 -13.24
CA ASP A 186 -5.71 20.67 -11.85
C ASP A 186 -6.37 19.61 -10.95
N GLY A 187 -5.65 19.19 -9.90
CA GLY A 187 -6.17 18.24 -8.94
C GLY A 187 -6.08 16.77 -9.34
N THR A 188 -5.44 16.42 -10.46
CA THR A 188 -5.19 15.01 -10.82
C THR A 188 -4.24 14.38 -9.78
N PRO A 189 -4.67 13.34 -9.02
CA PRO A 189 -3.81 12.69 -8.03
C PRO A 189 -2.59 12.07 -8.70
N SER A 190 -1.41 12.33 -8.14
CA SER A 190 -0.17 11.68 -8.55
C SER A 190 0.06 10.42 -7.72
N PRO A 191 0.47 9.30 -8.31
CA PRO A 191 0.88 8.14 -7.52
C PRO A 191 1.94 8.47 -6.45
N THR A 192 2.80 9.45 -6.72
CA THR A 192 3.87 9.87 -5.79
C THR A 192 3.39 10.77 -4.65
N ASP A 193 2.14 11.21 -4.65
CA ASP A 193 1.53 11.90 -3.49
C ASP A 193 1.56 11.03 -2.23
N TRP A 194 1.54 9.69 -2.37
CA TRP A 194 1.78 8.75 -1.29
C TRP A 194 3.21 8.77 -0.72
N GLY A 195 4.13 9.43 -1.39
CA GLY A 195 5.49 9.69 -0.93
C GLY A 195 5.66 11.04 -0.26
N ASP A 196 4.58 11.78 -0.03
CA ASP A 196 4.54 13.08 0.66
C ASP A 196 3.91 12.93 2.05
N PRO A 197 4.66 13.17 3.15
CA PRO A 197 4.14 13.06 4.52
C PRO A 197 2.93 13.96 4.79
N ALA A 198 2.85 15.14 4.19
CA ALA A 198 1.74 16.08 4.40
C ALA A 198 0.44 15.53 3.77
N ARG A 199 0.53 14.96 2.57
CA ARG A 199 -0.60 14.28 1.91
C ARG A 199 -1.10 13.10 2.73
N ILE A 200 -0.18 12.22 3.18
CA ILE A 200 -0.52 11.07 4.03
C ILE A 200 -1.24 11.53 5.29
N SER A 201 -0.73 12.56 5.98
CA SER A 201 -1.36 13.09 7.19
C SER A 201 -2.80 13.51 6.94
N SER A 202 -3.08 14.15 5.79
CA SER A 202 -4.44 14.57 5.44
C SER A 202 -5.38 13.39 5.18
N TRP A 203 -4.89 12.29 4.59
CA TRP A 203 -5.72 11.12 4.27
C TRP A 203 -6.02 10.23 5.48
N PHE A 204 -5.13 10.21 6.48
CA PHE A 204 -5.36 9.51 7.73
C PHE A 204 -6.06 10.38 8.80
N ALA A 205 -6.33 11.66 8.51
CA ALA A 205 -6.98 12.55 9.46
C ALA A 205 -8.34 11.98 9.92
N GLY A 206 -8.55 11.92 11.23
CA GLY A 206 -9.77 11.37 11.85
C GLY A 206 -9.84 9.85 11.93
N LEU A 207 -8.89 9.11 11.34
CA LEU A 207 -8.79 7.67 11.53
C LEU A 207 -8.04 7.34 12.84
N PRO A 208 -8.37 6.22 13.52
CA PRO A 208 -7.77 5.85 14.80
C PRO A 208 -6.37 5.23 14.59
N VAL A 209 -5.42 6.02 14.13
CA VAL A 209 -4.04 5.59 13.91
C VAL A 209 -3.03 6.59 14.45
N THR A 210 -1.88 6.07 14.87
CA THR A 210 -0.65 6.83 15.04
C THR A 210 0.37 6.32 14.05
N PHE A 211 1.10 7.20 13.40
CA PHE A 211 2.05 6.77 12.38
C PHE A 211 3.35 7.57 12.42
N GLU A 212 4.38 6.94 11.89
CA GLU A 212 5.67 7.54 11.58
C GLU A 212 6.01 7.33 10.11
N THR A 213 6.79 8.23 9.57
CA THR A 213 7.30 8.12 8.20
C THR A 213 8.81 8.30 8.18
N ARG A 214 9.47 7.57 7.29
CA ARG A 214 10.90 7.74 7.04
C ARG A 214 11.20 7.54 5.56
N VAL A 215 12.26 8.19 5.08
CA VAL A 215 12.73 8.02 3.70
C VAL A 215 13.79 6.94 3.67
N GLU A 216 13.50 5.89 2.94
CA GLU A 216 14.41 4.79 2.62
C GLU A 216 14.85 4.86 1.17
N ARG A 217 15.81 4.04 0.78
CA ARG A 217 16.32 3.98 -0.60
C ARG A 217 16.49 2.55 -1.05
N VAL A 218 16.11 2.30 -2.30
CA VAL A 218 16.40 1.04 -2.96
C VAL A 218 17.36 1.28 -4.12
N ARG A 219 18.39 0.45 -4.24
CA ARG A 219 19.30 0.47 -5.38
C ARG A 219 18.65 -0.25 -6.55
N VAL A 220 18.45 0.47 -7.65
CA VAL A 220 17.93 -0.08 -8.91
C VAL A 220 19.08 -0.17 -9.90
N ARG A 221 19.22 -1.33 -10.56
CA ARG A 221 20.28 -1.57 -11.54
C ARG A 221 19.68 -2.14 -12.83
N TYR A 222 20.18 -1.64 -13.96
CA TYR A 222 19.93 -2.14 -15.30
C TYR A 222 21.25 -2.42 -16.02
N PRO A 223 21.28 -3.37 -16.97
CA PRO A 223 22.50 -3.68 -17.73
C PRO A 223 23.08 -2.47 -18.47
N SER A 224 22.25 -1.52 -18.89
CA SER A 224 22.66 -0.27 -19.51
C SER A 224 21.55 0.78 -19.42
N LEU A 225 21.88 2.04 -19.76
CA LEU A 225 20.93 3.13 -19.90
C LEU A 225 19.84 2.80 -20.94
N SER A 226 20.20 2.20 -22.06
CA SER A 226 19.26 1.81 -23.12
C SER A 226 18.29 0.72 -22.65
N HIS A 227 18.77 -0.26 -21.88
CA HIS A 227 17.88 -1.27 -21.27
C HIS A 227 16.89 -0.65 -20.29
N ALA A 228 17.31 0.32 -19.47
CA ALA A 228 16.43 1.02 -18.56
C ALA A 228 15.33 1.76 -19.34
N VAL A 229 15.69 2.56 -20.34
CA VAL A 229 14.71 3.29 -21.15
C VAL A 229 13.71 2.33 -21.80
N ALA A 230 14.18 1.24 -22.41
CA ALA A 230 13.33 0.23 -23.03
C ALA A 230 12.39 -0.44 -22.00
N ALA A 231 12.89 -0.74 -20.80
CA ALA A 231 12.05 -1.28 -19.72
C ALA A 231 10.91 -0.32 -19.34
N PHE A 232 11.18 0.98 -19.27
CA PHE A 232 10.17 1.99 -18.97
C PHE A 232 9.21 2.29 -20.14
N GLU A 233 9.60 2.00 -21.39
CA GLU A 233 8.70 2.05 -22.56
C GLU A 233 7.67 0.92 -22.54
N ASN A 234 8.06 -0.25 -22.09
CA ASN A 234 7.26 -1.47 -22.18
C ASN A 234 6.43 -1.75 -20.94
N LYS A 235 6.87 -1.31 -19.77
CA LYS A 235 6.08 -1.46 -18.54
C LYS A 235 4.94 -0.45 -18.48
N PRO A 236 3.83 -0.74 -17.78
CA PRO A 236 2.83 0.26 -17.46
C PRO A 236 3.44 1.44 -16.71
N GLY A 237 3.15 2.63 -17.19
CA GLY A 237 3.71 3.86 -16.65
C GLY A 237 3.55 5.03 -17.61
N PRO A 238 4.10 6.21 -17.24
CA PRO A 238 3.85 7.44 -17.98
C PRO A 238 4.24 7.37 -19.46
N LEU A 239 5.36 6.73 -19.80
CA LEU A 239 5.84 6.67 -21.17
C LEU A 239 4.92 5.83 -22.06
N ARG A 240 4.55 4.63 -21.60
CA ARG A 240 3.61 3.75 -22.31
C ARG A 240 2.22 4.37 -22.39
N ARG A 241 1.72 4.93 -21.28
CA ARG A 241 0.39 5.57 -21.20
C ARG A 241 0.23 6.68 -22.21
N HIS A 242 1.25 7.50 -22.39
CA HIS A 242 1.20 8.68 -23.26
C HIS A 242 1.79 8.47 -24.64
N ARG A 243 2.16 7.24 -25.00
CA ARG A 243 2.86 6.92 -26.25
C ARG A 243 2.13 7.46 -27.47
N ALA A 244 0.86 7.11 -27.63
CA ALA A 244 0.07 7.55 -28.79
C ALA A 244 -0.03 9.07 -28.91
N ALA A 245 -0.24 9.77 -27.79
CA ALA A 245 -0.29 11.23 -27.76
C ALA A 245 1.07 11.86 -28.07
N LEU A 246 2.15 11.30 -27.57
CA LEU A 246 3.51 11.75 -27.84
C LEU A 246 3.91 11.52 -29.31
N GLU A 247 3.51 10.40 -29.91
CA GLU A 247 3.74 10.10 -31.32
C GLU A 247 2.93 11.06 -32.22
N ALA A 248 1.66 11.27 -31.92
CA ALA A 248 0.81 12.23 -32.63
C ALA A 248 1.37 13.67 -32.56
N ALA A 249 1.90 14.08 -31.41
CA ALA A 249 2.55 15.36 -31.21
C ALA A 249 3.98 15.43 -31.78
N ARG A 250 4.51 14.35 -32.36
CA ARG A 250 5.92 14.21 -32.79
C ARG A 250 6.94 14.46 -31.66
N ARG A 251 6.58 14.12 -30.43
CA ARG A 251 7.38 14.34 -29.21
C ARG A 251 7.95 13.07 -28.62
N TRP A 252 7.62 11.89 -29.15
CA TRP A 252 8.05 10.60 -28.63
C TRP A 252 9.56 10.52 -28.39
N GLN A 253 10.38 10.86 -29.42
CA GLN A 253 11.84 10.78 -29.30
C GLN A 253 12.39 11.78 -28.28
N HIS A 254 11.80 12.96 -28.17
CA HIS A 254 12.19 13.96 -27.18
C HIS A 254 11.89 13.45 -25.74
N ALA A 255 10.70 12.88 -25.51
CA ALA A 255 10.34 12.32 -24.22
C ALA A 255 11.29 11.16 -23.80
N ARG A 256 11.66 10.31 -24.75
CA ARG A 256 12.66 9.25 -24.54
C ARG A 256 14.03 9.81 -24.19
N ALA A 257 14.50 10.80 -24.94
CA ALA A 257 15.80 11.44 -24.71
C ALA A 257 15.85 12.10 -23.31
N ASP A 258 14.77 12.77 -22.91
CA ASP A 258 14.69 13.39 -21.60
C ASP A 258 14.63 12.39 -20.47
N LEU A 259 13.96 11.25 -20.67
CA LEU A 259 13.97 10.16 -19.71
C LEU A 259 15.38 9.55 -19.59
N ALA A 260 16.08 9.36 -20.71
CA ALA A 260 17.46 8.90 -20.71
C ALA A 260 18.39 9.88 -19.99
N ALA A 261 18.22 11.19 -20.23
CA ALA A 261 18.98 12.23 -19.52
C ALA A 261 18.70 12.23 -18.01
N LEU A 262 17.43 12.04 -17.61
CA LEU A 262 17.07 11.89 -16.20
C LEU A 262 17.81 10.71 -15.56
N PHE A 263 17.84 9.56 -16.20
CA PHE A 263 18.53 8.38 -15.71
C PHE A 263 20.04 8.59 -15.67
N ALA A 264 20.64 9.15 -16.74
CA ALA A 264 22.07 9.43 -16.80
C ALA A 264 22.52 10.40 -15.69
N LEU A 265 21.72 11.42 -15.39
CA LEU A 265 22.00 12.37 -14.31
C LEU A 265 22.08 11.69 -12.92
N HIS A 266 21.33 10.61 -12.73
CA HIS A 266 21.28 9.88 -11.47
C HIS A 266 22.13 8.61 -11.47
N ASN A 267 22.84 8.32 -12.55
CA ASN A 267 23.69 7.13 -12.64
C ASN A 267 24.82 7.16 -11.61
N ARG A 268 24.98 6.04 -10.92
CA ARG A 268 26.01 5.80 -9.90
C ARG A 268 26.84 4.56 -10.17
N ALA A 269 26.68 3.97 -11.38
CA ALA A 269 27.50 2.84 -11.78
C ALA A 269 28.85 3.34 -12.32
N ASP A 270 29.88 2.58 -12.04
CA ASP A 270 31.27 2.85 -12.51
C ASP A 270 31.57 2.11 -13.82
N ASP A 271 30.60 1.34 -14.34
CA ASP A 271 30.66 0.54 -15.56
C ASP A 271 29.57 1.02 -16.57
N ASP A 272 29.39 0.30 -17.66
CA ASP A 272 28.41 0.58 -18.70
C ASP A 272 26.94 0.39 -18.22
N ALA A 273 26.72 -0.08 -16.98
CA ALA A 273 25.41 -0.24 -16.41
C ALA A 273 24.78 1.09 -16.01
N LEU A 274 23.48 1.06 -15.78
CA LEU A 274 22.77 2.11 -15.07
C LEU A 274 22.46 1.62 -13.66
N ALA A 275 22.90 2.36 -12.65
CA ALA A 275 22.51 2.14 -11.27
C ALA A 275 22.15 3.45 -10.60
N PHE A 276 21.03 3.50 -9.86
CA PHE A 276 20.64 4.67 -9.10
C PHE A 276 19.93 4.30 -7.80
N ASP A 277 20.00 5.19 -6.84
CA ASP A 277 19.24 5.07 -5.61
C ASP A 277 17.87 5.72 -5.78
N ALA A 278 16.81 4.93 -5.63
CA ALA A 278 15.44 5.39 -5.71
C ALA A 278 14.88 5.59 -4.28
N PRO A 279 14.67 6.85 -3.83
CA PRO A 279 14.09 7.10 -2.53
C PRO A 279 12.59 6.79 -2.53
N TYR A 280 12.14 6.16 -1.45
CA TYR A 280 10.73 5.93 -1.16
C TYR A 280 10.40 6.33 0.29
N LEU A 281 9.18 6.72 0.52
CA LEU A 281 8.65 6.94 1.86
C LEU A 281 8.13 5.61 2.38
N LEU A 282 8.59 5.21 3.55
CA LEU A 282 8.01 4.12 4.33
C LEU A 282 7.13 4.73 5.43
N LEU A 283 5.84 4.44 5.35
CA LEU A 283 4.86 4.73 6.39
C LEU A 283 4.68 3.48 7.26
N LEU A 284 4.74 3.65 8.59
CA LEU A 284 4.36 2.66 9.59
C LEU A 284 3.25 3.26 10.46
N ALA A 285 2.03 2.76 10.33
CA ALA A 285 0.87 3.24 11.07
C ALA A 285 0.31 2.16 11.98
N ARG A 286 0.20 2.44 13.27
CA ARG A 286 -0.40 1.55 14.25
C ARG A 286 -1.86 1.90 14.45
N VAL A 287 -2.73 0.91 14.26
CA VAL A 287 -4.17 1.06 14.48
C VAL A 287 -4.47 1.10 15.97
N GLY A 288 -5.09 2.19 16.42
CA GLY A 288 -5.53 2.35 17.80
C GLY A 288 -6.77 1.53 18.11
N THR A 289 -7.07 1.37 19.38
CA THR A 289 -8.41 0.93 19.80
C THR A 289 -9.39 2.07 19.53
N PRO A 290 -10.56 1.83 18.91
CA PRO A 290 -11.57 2.87 18.79
C PRO A 290 -11.85 3.39 20.22
N SER A 291 -11.70 4.71 20.41
CA SER A 291 -12.13 5.33 21.65
C SER A 291 -13.62 4.98 21.83
N ARG A 292 -13.92 4.13 22.80
CA ARG A 292 -15.27 4.02 23.30
C ARG A 292 -15.56 5.37 23.93
N THR A 293 -16.14 6.30 23.15
CA THR A 293 -16.87 7.39 23.74
C THR A 293 -17.88 6.73 24.69
N PRO A 294 -17.85 6.97 25.99
CA PRO A 294 -18.88 6.43 26.86
C PRO A 294 -20.18 6.98 26.27
N THR A 295 -21.04 6.11 25.79
CA THR A 295 -22.43 6.49 25.52
C THR A 295 -22.92 6.99 26.86
N ALA A 296 -23.12 8.31 27.00
CA ALA A 296 -23.74 8.86 28.16
C ALA A 296 -25.05 8.08 28.34
N PRO A 297 -25.37 7.58 29.54
CA PRO A 297 -26.63 6.92 29.74
C PRO A 297 -27.71 7.91 29.28
N LEU A 298 -28.63 7.46 28.45
CA LEU A 298 -29.84 8.21 28.07
C LEU A 298 -30.67 8.38 29.33
N THR A 299 -30.27 9.25 30.23
CA THR A 299 -31.07 9.74 31.34
C THR A 299 -31.89 10.90 30.79
N GLY A 300 -33.18 10.63 30.52
CA GLY A 300 -34.10 11.68 30.10
C GLY A 300 -34.99 11.33 28.90
N LEU A 301 -35.45 10.09 28.79
CA LEU A 301 -36.69 9.86 28.04
C LEU A 301 -37.86 10.30 28.96
N PRO A 302 -38.69 11.30 28.54
CA PRO A 302 -39.91 11.60 29.30
C PRO A 302 -40.82 10.38 29.31
N ASP A 303 -41.45 10.14 30.44
CA ASP A 303 -42.39 9.03 30.65
C ASP A 303 -43.50 9.08 29.59
N ALA A 304 -43.91 7.93 29.07
CA ALA A 304 -44.95 7.84 28.03
C ALA A 304 -46.30 8.47 28.42
N ALA A 305 -46.44 8.94 29.65
CA ALA A 305 -47.60 9.62 30.18
C ALA A 305 -47.67 11.13 29.83
N ASP A 306 -46.56 11.74 29.35
CA ASP A 306 -46.51 13.19 29.13
C ASP A 306 -46.64 13.62 27.65
N LEU A 307 -47.09 12.72 26.78
CA LEU A 307 -47.34 13.07 25.38
C LEU A 307 -48.75 13.66 25.21
N PRO A 308 -48.92 14.90 24.68
CA PRO A 308 -50.23 15.47 24.42
C PRO A 308 -50.96 14.67 23.34
N ALA A 309 -52.25 14.37 23.59
CA ALA A 309 -53.11 13.65 22.68
C ALA A 309 -53.15 14.28 21.27
N VAL A 310 -52.80 13.53 20.25
CA VAL A 310 -52.90 13.93 18.84
C VAL A 310 -54.38 14.03 18.47
N ARG A 311 -54.90 15.25 18.23
CA ARG A 311 -56.24 15.52 17.70
C ARG A 311 -56.33 15.05 16.26
N ALA A 312 -57.23 14.12 15.96
CA ALA A 312 -57.51 13.68 14.60
C ALA A 312 -58.08 14.86 13.74
N PRO A 313 -57.73 14.95 12.47
CA PRO A 313 -58.27 15.97 11.57
C PRO A 313 -59.74 15.68 11.28
N ARG A 314 -60.60 16.72 11.44
CA ARG A 314 -62.04 16.67 11.07
C ARG A 314 -62.15 16.58 9.55
N GLY A 315 -62.86 15.56 9.07
CA GLY A 315 -63.14 15.39 7.66
C GLY A 315 -63.94 16.57 7.08
N SER A 316 -63.48 17.09 5.94
CA SER A 316 -64.24 18.03 5.10
C SER A 316 -65.25 17.23 4.26
N ARG A 317 -66.51 17.51 4.40
CA ARG A 317 -67.59 17.04 3.50
C ARG A 317 -67.49 17.81 2.17
N ALA A 318 -67.54 17.06 1.09
CA ALA A 318 -67.74 17.58 -0.27
C ALA A 318 -69.14 18.20 -0.41
N HIS A 319 -69.18 19.27 -1.19
CA HIS A 319 -70.30 19.67 -2.05
C HIS A 319 -69.73 19.98 -3.43
#